data_2d155bf47ea14ed7417d9366402b5911
#
_entry.id   2d155bf47ea14ed7417d9366402b5911
#
_cell.length_a   1.000
_cell.length_b   1.000
_cell.length_c   1.000
_cell.angle_alpha   90.00
_cell.angle_beta   90.00
_cell.angle_gamma   90.00
#
_symmetry.space_group_name_H-M   'P 1'
#
loop_
_entity.id
_entity.type
_entity.pdbx_description
1 polymer ?
#
loop_
_entity_poly.entity_id
_entity_poly.type
_entity_poly.pdbx_seq_one_letter_code
_entity_poly.pdbx_strand_id
1 'polypeptide(L)'
;KIVGSETFNGNLLLLPKNCRLTEFTLEGILNMQGNFECKDYFYVKRFIMPFVNVAGDITIALNTGSVDTGAEIEFPKLQEIGGALTLGKNINANKIDFPLLKRILGSCSVTTSSLKDDIEFSNLESIGTEAGSTQAEFNINKTNILCPKLKTIHGGVNIITGVAMFGMTANNISYPNVESISGDLSI
;
A
#
# COMPACT_ATOMS: atom_id res chain seq x y z
N LYS A 1 -7.16 -20.61 6.02
CA LYS A 1 -8.42 -19.88 5.93
C LYS A 1 -8.86 -19.45 7.33
N ILE A 2 -9.09 -18.16 7.53
CA ILE A 2 -9.67 -17.60 8.75
C ILE A 2 -11.04 -17.04 8.37
N VAL A 3 -12.06 -17.42 9.10
CA VAL A 3 -13.44 -16.93 8.94
C VAL A 3 -13.82 -16.19 10.21
N GLY A 4 -14.18 -14.92 10.08
CA GLY A 4 -14.52 -14.05 11.20
C GLY A 4 -15.91 -13.42 11.09
N SER A 5 -16.25 -12.61 12.09
CA SER A 5 -17.42 -11.72 12.03
C SER A 5 -17.15 -10.54 11.07
N GLU A 6 -18.22 -9.87 10.63
CA GLU A 6 -18.08 -8.71 9.73
C GLU A 6 -17.18 -7.59 10.27
N THR A 7 -17.10 -7.46 11.61
CA THR A 7 -16.26 -6.48 12.29
C THR A 7 -15.23 -7.19 13.17
N PHE A 8 -13.97 -6.83 12.99
CA PHE A 8 -12.86 -7.27 13.82
C PHE A 8 -12.36 -6.10 14.68
N ASN A 9 -12.52 -6.25 16.01
CA ASN A 9 -12.09 -5.24 16.98
C ASN A 9 -10.68 -5.58 17.48
N GLY A 10 -9.68 -4.94 16.92
CA GLY A 10 -8.28 -5.15 17.30
C GLY A 10 -7.31 -5.06 16.14
N ASN A 11 -6.05 -5.32 16.42
CA ASN A 11 -4.98 -5.33 15.43
C ASN A 11 -4.80 -6.75 14.88
N LEU A 12 -4.59 -6.85 13.59
CA LEU A 12 -4.21 -8.10 12.95
C LEU A 12 -2.74 -8.00 12.51
N LEU A 13 -1.91 -8.79 13.16
CA LEU A 13 -0.49 -8.86 12.88
C LEU A 13 -0.15 -10.23 12.31
N LEU A 14 0.37 -10.23 11.09
CA LEU A 14 0.85 -11.42 10.41
C LEU A 14 2.38 -11.40 10.38
N LEU A 15 2.99 -12.27 11.19
CA LEU A 15 4.45 -12.42 11.32
C LEU A 15 4.85 -13.88 11.05
N PRO A 16 5.03 -14.28 9.83
CA PRO A 16 5.39 -15.65 9.53
C PRO A 16 6.90 -15.85 9.47
N LYS A 17 7.54 -15.95 10.59
CA LYS A 17 8.91 -16.45 10.63
C LYS A 17 8.92 -17.93 10.22
N ASN A 18 9.61 -18.25 9.11
CA ASN A 18 9.83 -19.63 8.62
C ASN A 18 8.56 -20.40 8.20
N CYS A 19 7.48 -19.72 7.85
CA CYS A 19 6.29 -20.37 7.36
C CYS A 19 6.32 -20.47 5.81
N ARG A 20 6.10 -21.67 5.28
CA ARG A 20 5.95 -21.89 3.83
C ARG A 20 4.50 -21.76 3.39
N LEU A 21 3.81 -20.74 3.87
CA LEU A 21 2.45 -20.44 3.48
C LEU A 21 2.45 -19.90 2.05
N THR A 22 1.80 -20.58 1.14
CA THR A 22 1.73 -20.16 -0.28
C THR A 22 0.56 -19.25 -0.58
N GLU A 23 -0.52 -19.37 0.20
CA GLU A 23 -1.73 -18.58 0.02
C GLU A 23 -2.34 -18.22 1.38
N PHE A 24 -2.78 -16.98 1.51
CA PHE A 24 -3.49 -16.49 2.67
C PHE A 24 -4.73 -15.72 2.25
N THR A 25 -5.88 -16.16 2.73
CA THR A 25 -7.16 -15.53 2.48
C THR A 25 -7.91 -15.35 3.80
N LEU A 26 -8.37 -14.13 4.07
CA LEU A 26 -9.36 -13.84 5.10
C LEU A 26 -10.76 -13.88 4.46
N GLU A 27 -11.74 -14.38 5.20
CA GLU A 27 -13.13 -14.35 4.78
C GLU A 27 -14.02 -13.83 5.90
N GLY A 28 -15.04 -13.05 5.53
CA GLY A 28 -16.05 -12.56 6.44
C GLY A 28 -15.72 -11.28 7.20
N ILE A 29 -14.43 -10.94 7.36
CA ILE A 29 -14.04 -9.69 8.02
C ILE A 29 -14.08 -8.57 6.99
N LEU A 30 -15.08 -7.69 7.10
CA LEU A 30 -15.26 -6.56 6.19
C LEU A 30 -14.75 -5.25 6.78
N ASN A 31 -14.89 -5.08 8.10
CA ASN A 31 -14.47 -3.87 8.80
C ASN A 31 -13.45 -4.22 9.87
N MET A 32 -12.31 -3.56 9.84
CA MET A 32 -11.25 -3.71 10.83
C MET A 32 -11.11 -2.42 11.63
N GLN A 33 -11.25 -2.50 12.95
CA GLN A 33 -11.20 -1.32 13.84
C GLN A 33 -9.79 -0.97 14.29
N GLY A 34 -8.82 -1.84 14.08
CA GLY A 34 -7.42 -1.61 14.41
C GLY A 34 -6.52 -1.61 13.19
N ASN A 35 -5.24 -1.88 13.41
CA ASN A 35 -4.22 -1.88 12.38
C ASN A 35 -4.10 -3.27 11.73
N PHE A 36 -3.83 -3.26 10.43
CA PHE A 36 -3.38 -4.44 9.70
C PHE A 36 -1.88 -4.33 9.42
N GLU A 37 -1.14 -5.34 9.83
CA GLU A 37 0.30 -5.38 9.63
C GLU A 37 0.73 -6.76 9.11
N CYS A 38 1.46 -6.75 7.99
CA CYS A 38 2.03 -7.94 7.38
C CYS A 38 3.52 -7.72 7.13
N LYS A 39 4.38 -8.47 7.84
CA LYS A 39 5.83 -8.33 7.80
C LYS A 39 6.53 -9.68 7.62
N ASP A 40 7.73 -9.64 7.03
CA ASP A 40 8.66 -10.76 6.97
C ASP A 40 8.14 -12.04 6.27
N TYR A 41 7.33 -11.90 5.23
CA TYR A 41 6.83 -13.03 4.44
C TYR A 41 7.80 -13.43 3.32
N PHE A 42 8.36 -14.63 3.37
CA PHE A 42 9.34 -15.11 2.40
C PHE A 42 8.77 -15.97 1.27
N TYR A 43 7.59 -16.55 1.42
CA TYR A 43 7.10 -17.58 0.50
C TYR A 43 5.65 -17.42 0.05
N VAL A 44 4.94 -16.41 0.49
CA VAL A 44 3.53 -16.26 0.11
C VAL A 44 3.43 -15.81 -1.33
N LYS A 45 2.65 -16.53 -2.12
CA LYS A 45 2.37 -16.19 -3.51
C LYS A 45 1.11 -15.34 -3.66
N ARG A 46 0.16 -15.46 -2.72
CA ARG A 46 -1.08 -14.72 -2.83
C ARG A 46 -1.67 -14.34 -1.46
N PHE A 47 -1.98 -13.05 -1.34
CA PHE A 47 -2.71 -12.47 -0.22
C PHE A 47 -4.00 -11.85 -0.70
N ILE A 48 -5.14 -12.26 -0.16
CA ILE A 48 -6.43 -11.65 -0.46
C ILE A 48 -7.04 -11.16 0.85
N MET A 49 -7.21 -9.85 0.97
CA MET A 49 -7.78 -9.18 2.14
C MET A 49 -9.15 -8.60 1.78
N PRO A 50 -10.24 -9.12 2.35
CA PRO A 50 -11.60 -8.75 1.96
C PRO A 50 -12.11 -7.47 2.62
N PHE A 51 -11.25 -6.73 3.32
CA PHE A 51 -11.63 -5.51 4.02
C PHE A 51 -12.33 -4.52 3.10
N VAL A 52 -13.40 -3.90 3.61
CA VAL A 52 -14.03 -2.73 3.00
C VAL A 52 -13.46 -1.46 3.62
N ASN A 53 -13.28 -1.48 4.95
CA ASN A 53 -12.69 -0.38 5.70
C ASN A 53 -11.68 -0.91 6.72
N VAL A 54 -10.59 -0.18 6.90
CA VAL A 54 -9.62 -0.36 7.99
C VAL A 54 -9.51 0.96 8.72
N ALA A 55 -9.92 1.01 9.99
CA ALA A 55 -9.94 2.25 10.76
C ALA A 55 -8.53 2.71 11.18
N GLY A 56 -7.60 1.79 11.34
CA GLY A 56 -6.20 2.06 11.65
C GLY A 56 -5.29 2.06 10.41
N ASP A 57 -4.03 1.73 10.64
CA ASP A 57 -2.99 1.70 9.61
C ASP A 57 -2.99 0.37 8.85
N ILE A 58 -2.54 0.43 7.61
CA ILE A 58 -2.13 -0.74 6.82
C ILE A 58 -0.63 -0.68 6.59
N THR A 59 0.09 -1.67 7.09
CA THR A 59 1.53 -1.82 6.86
C THR A 59 1.82 -3.15 6.18
N ILE A 60 2.43 -3.09 5.01
CA ILE A 60 2.92 -4.26 4.27
C ILE A 60 4.42 -4.08 4.05
N ALA A 61 5.21 -4.89 4.72
CA ALA A 61 6.67 -4.86 4.65
C ALA A 61 7.20 -6.28 4.45
N LEU A 62 7.10 -6.75 3.21
CA LEU A 62 7.55 -8.09 2.85
C LEU A 62 9.05 -8.08 2.59
N ASN A 63 9.80 -8.74 3.44
CA ASN A 63 11.21 -8.97 3.20
C ASN A 63 11.39 -10.34 2.51
N THR A 64 11.34 -10.32 1.20
CA THR A 64 11.42 -11.58 0.41
C THR A 64 12.85 -12.07 0.21
N GLY A 65 13.84 -11.37 0.74
CA GLY A 65 15.24 -11.69 0.50
C GLY A 65 15.57 -11.63 -1.00
N SER A 66 16.39 -12.57 -1.46
CA SER A 66 16.75 -12.70 -2.89
C SER A 66 15.80 -13.58 -3.70
N VAL A 67 14.72 -14.06 -3.10
CA VAL A 67 13.80 -15.00 -3.75
C VAL A 67 12.66 -14.22 -4.40
N ASP A 68 12.57 -14.31 -5.72
CA ASP A 68 11.41 -13.83 -6.49
C ASP A 68 10.22 -14.75 -6.19
N THR A 69 9.36 -14.32 -5.28
CA THR A 69 8.18 -15.11 -4.88
C THR A 69 7.02 -14.93 -5.84
N GLY A 70 7.04 -13.89 -6.66
CA GLY A 70 5.91 -13.56 -7.52
C GLY A 70 4.62 -13.26 -6.74
N ALA A 71 4.73 -12.69 -5.55
CA ALA A 71 3.58 -12.47 -4.68
C ALA A 71 2.56 -11.50 -5.29
N GLU A 72 1.28 -11.82 -5.10
CA GLU A 72 0.15 -10.96 -5.42
C GLU A 72 -0.54 -10.56 -4.13
N ILE A 73 -0.74 -9.27 -3.92
CA ILE A 73 -1.36 -8.69 -2.73
C ILE A 73 -2.60 -7.92 -3.19
N GLU A 74 -3.77 -8.41 -2.79
CA GLU A 74 -5.03 -7.89 -3.28
C GLU A 74 -5.92 -7.40 -2.13
N PHE A 75 -6.44 -6.18 -2.26
CA PHE A 75 -7.48 -5.59 -1.41
C PHE A 75 -8.72 -5.26 -2.25
N PRO A 76 -9.44 -6.28 -2.73
CA PRO A 76 -10.43 -6.10 -3.80
C PRO A 76 -11.64 -5.26 -3.42
N LYS A 77 -11.89 -5.05 -2.13
CA LYS A 77 -13.07 -4.32 -1.62
C LYS A 77 -12.72 -3.09 -0.81
N LEU A 78 -11.45 -2.83 -0.53
CA LEU A 78 -11.01 -1.75 0.36
C LEU A 78 -11.35 -0.39 -0.25
N GLN A 79 -12.10 0.42 0.50
CA GLN A 79 -12.55 1.75 0.09
C GLN A 79 -11.89 2.87 0.90
N GLU A 80 -11.56 2.60 2.17
CA GLU A 80 -10.99 3.59 3.07
C GLU A 80 -9.97 2.99 4.04
N ILE A 81 -8.92 3.75 4.28
CA ILE A 81 -7.93 3.52 5.33
C ILE A 81 -7.99 4.73 6.27
N GLY A 82 -8.37 4.51 7.53
CA GLY A 82 -8.50 5.56 8.54
C GLY A 82 -7.17 6.08 9.07
N GLY A 83 -6.12 5.28 9.00
CA GLY A 83 -4.75 5.63 9.33
C GLY A 83 -3.86 5.75 8.09
N ALA A 84 -2.59 5.38 8.24
CA ALA A 84 -1.59 5.42 7.19
C ALA A 84 -1.57 4.14 6.33
N LEU A 85 -1.21 4.30 5.06
CA LEU A 85 -0.80 3.20 4.20
C LEU A 85 0.73 3.20 4.07
N THR A 86 1.37 2.12 4.49
CA THR A 86 2.80 1.93 4.33
C THR A 86 3.09 0.67 3.52
N LEU A 87 3.62 0.85 2.33
CA LEU A 87 4.20 -0.21 1.52
C LEU A 87 5.71 -0.13 1.66
N GLY A 88 6.27 -0.98 2.52
CA GLY A 88 7.65 -0.89 3.00
C GLY A 88 8.70 -1.43 2.03
N LYS A 89 9.96 -1.36 2.46
CA LYS A 89 11.14 -1.78 1.70
C LYS A 89 11.11 -3.27 1.35
N ASN A 90 11.72 -3.63 0.23
CA ASN A 90 11.95 -5.01 -0.23
C ASN A 90 10.68 -5.81 -0.54
N ILE A 91 9.61 -5.14 -0.94
CA ILE A 91 8.47 -5.87 -1.49
C ILE A 91 8.87 -6.40 -2.86
N ASN A 92 9.13 -7.69 -2.93
CA ASN A 92 9.32 -8.41 -4.19
C ASN A 92 8.00 -9.08 -4.58
N ALA A 93 7.04 -8.26 -4.96
CA ALA A 93 5.73 -8.71 -5.39
C ALA A 93 5.57 -8.53 -6.90
N ASN A 94 4.76 -9.36 -7.52
CA ASN A 94 4.35 -9.15 -8.90
C ASN A 94 3.33 -8.03 -8.96
N LYS A 95 2.38 -8.02 -8.03
CA LYS A 95 1.25 -7.10 -8.04
C LYS A 95 0.84 -6.67 -6.62
N ILE A 96 0.50 -5.39 -6.47
CA ILE A 96 -0.23 -4.87 -5.31
C ILE A 96 -1.43 -4.08 -5.84
N ASP A 97 -2.64 -4.46 -5.43
CA ASP A 97 -3.88 -3.97 -6.02
C ASP A 97 -4.86 -3.44 -4.99
N PHE A 98 -5.30 -2.19 -5.20
CA PHE A 98 -6.30 -1.47 -4.40
C PHE A 98 -7.40 -0.88 -5.31
N PRO A 99 -8.16 -1.70 -6.03
CA PRO A 99 -9.00 -1.21 -7.13
C PRO A 99 -10.14 -0.28 -6.69
N LEU A 100 -10.60 -0.37 -5.44
CA LEU A 100 -11.71 0.43 -4.93
C LEU A 100 -11.32 1.47 -3.88
N LEU A 101 -10.02 1.58 -3.55
CA LEU A 101 -9.56 2.52 -2.51
C LEU A 101 -9.78 3.96 -2.96
N LYS A 102 -10.54 4.71 -2.16
CA LYS A 102 -10.91 6.10 -2.40
C LYS A 102 -10.18 7.09 -1.52
N ARG A 103 -9.94 6.71 -0.26
CA ARG A 103 -9.37 7.64 0.73
C ARG A 103 -8.35 6.94 1.63
N ILE A 104 -7.27 7.66 1.91
CA ILE A 104 -6.31 7.35 2.96
C ILE A 104 -6.30 8.56 3.88
N LEU A 105 -6.80 8.42 5.13
CA LEU A 105 -6.93 9.58 6.02
C LEU A 105 -5.61 9.95 6.71
N GLY A 106 -4.68 9.02 6.80
CA GLY A 106 -3.31 9.26 7.27
C GLY A 106 -2.32 9.48 6.11
N SER A 107 -1.05 9.23 6.40
CA SER A 107 0.01 9.32 5.40
C SER A 107 -0.01 8.14 4.41
N CYS A 108 0.53 8.37 3.23
CA CYS A 108 0.78 7.31 2.25
C CYS A 108 2.28 7.23 1.96
N SER A 109 2.90 6.13 2.36
CA SER A 109 4.33 5.88 2.10
C SER A 109 4.48 4.64 1.24
N VAL A 110 5.04 4.82 0.06
CA VAL A 110 5.35 3.73 -0.86
C VAL A 110 6.84 3.68 -1.10
N THR A 111 7.49 2.67 -0.54
CA THR A 111 8.93 2.45 -0.67
C THR A 111 9.17 1.05 -1.21
N THR A 112 9.13 0.91 -2.51
CA THR A 112 9.29 -0.40 -3.15
C THR A 112 10.62 -0.50 -3.88
N SER A 113 11.29 -1.64 -3.78
CA SER A 113 12.57 -1.87 -4.46
C SER A 113 12.48 -2.84 -5.64
N SER A 114 11.42 -3.59 -5.81
CA SER A 114 11.38 -4.70 -6.77
C SER A 114 9.97 -5.13 -7.18
N LEU A 115 9.00 -4.23 -7.29
CA LEU A 115 7.73 -4.55 -7.92
C LEU A 115 7.93 -4.75 -9.41
N LYS A 116 7.24 -5.74 -10.00
CA LYS A 116 7.28 -5.99 -11.44
C LYS A 116 6.24 -5.17 -12.17
N ASP A 117 5.06 -5.02 -11.57
CA ASP A 117 3.95 -4.27 -12.14
C ASP A 117 3.84 -2.89 -11.48
N ASP A 118 3.17 -1.98 -12.16
CA ASP A 118 2.85 -0.66 -11.64
C ASP A 118 1.89 -0.76 -10.44
N ILE A 119 1.98 0.19 -9.51
CA ILE A 119 0.97 0.34 -8.47
C ILE A 119 -0.09 1.30 -8.98
N GLU A 120 -1.31 0.80 -9.13
CA GLU A 120 -2.42 1.62 -9.57
C GLU A 120 -3.44 1.81 -8.46
N PHE A 121 -3.64 3.07 -8.08
CA PHE A 121 -4.71 3.51 -7.20
C PHE A 121 -5.84 4.09 -8.05
N SER A 122 -6.52 3.23 -8.81
CA SER A 122 -7.49 3.63 -9.86
C SER A 122 -8.62 4.53 -9.38
N ASN A 123 -8.96 4.47 -8.09
CA ASN A 123 -10.08 5.20 -7.50
C ASN A 123 -9.69 6.12 -6.34
N LEU A 124 -8.41 6.29 -6.04
CA LEU A 124 -7.94 7.14 -4.93
C LEU A 124 -8.22 8.60 -5.25
N GLU A 125 -9.00 9.26 -4.39
CA GLU A 125 -9.46 10.65 -4.54
C GLU A 125 -8.72 11.60 -3.60
N SER A 126 -8.35 11.11 -2.38
CA SER A 126 -7.66 11.95 -1.40
C SER A 126 -6.69 11.19 -0.49
N ILE A 127 -5.64 11.91 -0.06
CA ILE A 127 -4.66 11.48 0.94
C ILE A 127 -4.60 12.56 2.03
N GLY A 128 -4.67 12.12 3.30
CA GLY A 128 -4.68 13.01 4.46
C GLY A 128 -6.06 13.58 4.77
N THR A 129 -6.09 14.40 5.81
CA THR A 129 -7.27 15.17 6.25
C THR A 129 -6.89 16.63 6.48
N GLU A 130 -7.86 17.55 6.40
CA GLU A 130 -7.64 19.00 6.63
C GLU A 130 -7.08 19.29 8.04
N ALA A 131 -7.39 18.44 9.03
CA ALA A 131 -6.99 18.63 10.42
C ALA A 131 -5.58 18.10 10.72
N GLY A 132 -4.94 17.40 9.80
CA GLY A 132 -3.70 16.67 10.04
C GLY A 132 -2.51 17.16 9.22
N SER A 133 -1.33 17.14 9.84
CA SER A 133 -0.06 17.23 9.12
C SER A 133 0.28 15.85 8.58
N THR A 134 -0.18 15.54 7.39
CA THR A 134 0.10 14.26 6.73
C THR A 134 1.15 14.43 5.63
N GLN A 135 1.85 13.36 5.36
CA GLN A 135 2.85 13.34 4.30
C GLN A 135 2.58 12.19 3.34
N ALA A 136 2.51 12.49 2.07
CA ALA A 136 2.56 11.46 1.04
C ALA A 136 4.02 11.31 0.59
N GLU A 137 4.61 10.14 0.88
CA GLU A 137 5.99 9.83 0.50
C GLU A 137 5.99 8.72 -0.54
N PHE A 138 6.53 9.03 -1.71
CA PHE A 138 6.70 8.06 -2.79
C PHE A 138 8.18 7.86 -3.08
N ASN A 139 8.76 6.81 -2.53
CA ASN A 139 10.13 6.41 -2.76
C ASN A 139 10.15 5.19 -3.68
N ILE A 140 10.48 5.40 -4.96
CA ILE A 140 10.22 4.40 -6.00
C ILE A 140 11.50 4.02 -6.72
N ASN A 141 11.75 2.72 -6.76
CA ASN A 141 12.94 2.14 -7.40
C ASN A 141 12.61 1.25 -8.58
N LYS A 142 11.77 1.34 -9.46
CA LYS A 142 11.49 0.51 -10.64
C LYS A 142 10.00 0.36 -11.00
N THR A 143 9.14 1.07 -10.35
CA THR A 143 7.70 0.89 -10.47
C THR A 143 7.08 2.24 -10.75
N ASN A 144 6.03 2.29 -11.55
CA ASN A 144 5.22 3.48 -11.68
C ASN A 144 4.14 3.51 -10.61
N ILE A 145 3.78 4.69 -10.15
CA ILE A 145 2.59 4.92 -9.32
C ILE A 145 1.61 5.75 -10.13
N LEU A 146 0.42 5.20 -10.31
CA LEU A 146 -0.65 5.81 -11.08
C LEU A 146 -1.82 6.13 -10.16
N CYS A 147 -2.18 7.40 -10.07
CA CYS A 147 -3.29 7.90 -9.26
C CYS A 147 -4.22 8.78 -10.13
N PRO A 148 -4.95 8.19 -11.09
CA PRO A 148 -5.67 8.95 -12.11
C PRO A 148 -6.83 9.78 -11.57
N LYS A 149 -7.35 9.50 -10.38
CA LYS A 149 -8.47 10.24 -9.76
C LYS A 149 -8.07 11.06 -8.55
N LEU A 150 -6.80 11.07 -8.17
CA LEU A 150 -6.33 11.80 -7.00
C LEU A 150 -6.50 13.30 -7.23
N LYS A 151 -7.25 13.94 -6.33
CA LYS A 151 -7.57 15.38 -6.38
C LYS A 151 -6.90 16.18 -5.30
N THR A 152 -6.85 15.61 -4.09
CA THR A 152 -6.41 16.35 -2.91
C THR A 152 -5.38 15.59 -2.13
N ILE A 153 -4.30 16.28 -1.76
CA ILE A 153 -3.32 15.81 -0.80
C ILE A 153 -3.24 16.84 0.32
N HIS A 154 -3.72 16.46 1.51
CA HIS A 154 -3.62 17.27 2.71
C HIS A 154 -2.27 16.99 3.36
N GLY A 155 -1.31 17.87 3.17
CA GLY A 155 0.06 17.71 3.66
C GLY A 155 1.09 17.85 2.55
N GLY A 156 2.34 17.51 2.86
CA GLY A 156 3.43 17.56 1.90
C GLY A 156 3.50 16.33 1.00
N VAL A 157 4.14 16.49 -0.15
CA VAL A 157 4.50 15.39 -1.05
C VAL A 157 6.00 15.33 -1.18
N ASN A 158 6.57 14.18 -0.87
CA ASN A 158 7.98 13.89 -1.06
C ASN A 158 8.15 12.77 -2.07
N ILE A 159 8.76 13.07 -3.19
CA ILE A 159 9.04 12.12 -4.27
C ILE A 159 10.53 11.87 -4.30
N ILE A 160 10.94 10.69 -3.88
CA ILE A 160 12.33 10.27 -3.95
C ILE A 160 12.45 9.26 -5.09
N THR A 161 12.94 9.73 -6.22
CA THR A 161 13.31 8.83 -7.33
C THR A 161 14.65 8.18 -7.00
N GLY A 162 14.69 6.87 -6.98
CA GLY A 162 15.94 6.14 -6.75
C GLY A 162 17.01 6.52 -7.78
N VAL A 163 18.21 6.79 -7.30
CA VAL A 163 19.38 7.08 -8.15
C VAL A 163 19.53 5.92 -9.14
N ALA A 164 19.55 6.26 -10.41
CA ALA A 164 19.81 5.32 -11.50
C ALA A 164 21.22 4.72 -11.36
N MET A 165 21.33 3.63 -10.61
CA MET A 165 22.50 2.78 -10.65
C MET A 165 22.26 1.71 -11.72
N PHE A 166 23.08 1.76 -12.76
CA PHE A 166 23.13 0.76 -13.84
C PHE A 166 21.89 0.68 -14.74
N GLY A 167 21.63 1.74 -15.51
CA GLY A 167 20.74 1.64 -16.69
C GLY A 167 19.23 1.49 -16.40
N MET A 168 18.78 1.93 -15.25
CA MET A 168 17.35 1.95 -14.93
C MET A 168 16.66 3.14 -15.59
N THR A 169 15.55 2.89 -16.24
CA THR A 169 14.68 3.93 -16.78
C THR A 169 14.02 4.73 -15.65
N ALA A 170 13.85 6.01 -15.85
CA ALA A 170 13.15 6.88 -14.92
C ALA A 170 11.72 6.36 -14.66
N ASN A 171 11.35 6.26 -13.41
CA ASN A 171 9.99 5.89 -13.02
C ASN A 171 9.05 7.08 -13.19
N ASN A 172 7.82 6.81 -13.58
CA ASN A 172 6.80 7.82 -13.72
C ASN A 172 5.84 7.78 -12.54
N ILE A 173 5.58 8.96 -12.00
CA ILE A 173 4.50 9.20 -11.05
C ILE A 173 3.50 10.08 -11.78
N SER A 174 2.26 9.61 -11.88
CA SER A 174 1.22 10.30 -12.61
C SER A 174 -0.01 10.54 -11.75
N TYR A 175 -0.33 11.82 -11.55
CA TYR A 175 -1.59 12.28 -10.94
C TYR A 175 -2.16 13.45 -11.74
N PRO A 176 -2.73 13.15 -12.90
CA PRO A 176 -3.12 14.18 -13.86
C PRO A 176 -4.24 15.12 -13.36
N ASN A 177 -4.94 14.74 -12.28
CA ASN A 177 -6.11 15.45 -11.77
C ASN A 177 -5.91 16.05 -10.37
N VAL A 178 -4.68 16.16 -9.88
CA VAL A 178 -4.44 16.79 -8.57
C VAL A 178 -4.75 18.28 -8.65
N GLU A 179 -5.71 18.72 -7.83
CA GLU A 179 -6.19 20.08 -7.74
C GLU A 179 -5.52 20.86 -6.60
N SER A 180 -5.13 20.17 -5.53
CA SER A 180 -4.51 20.81 -4.37
C SER A 180 -3.52 19.92 -3.62
N ILE A 181 -2.43 20.54 -3.19
CA ILE A 181 -1.44 20.00 -2.23
C ILE A 181 -1.31 21.08 -1.16
N SER A 182 -1.65 20.78 0.10
CA SER A 182 -1.66 21.79 1.16
C SER A 182 -0.31 22.02 1.85
N GLY A 183 0.69 21.20 1.56
CA GLY A 183 2.04 21.27 2.13
C GLY A 183 3.12 21.40 1.08
N ASP A 184 4.35 21.14 1.47
CA ASP A 184 5.53 21.25 0.61
C ASP A 184 5.58 20.14 -0.46
N LEU A 185 6.04 20.49 -1.65
CA LEU A 185 6.38 19.54 -2.71
C LEU A 185 7.90 19.45 -2.84
N SER A 186 8.44 18.27 -2.58
CA SER A 186 9.87 17.95 -2.76
C SER A 186 10.03 16.85 -3.81
N ILE A 187 10.93 17.05 -4.76
CA ILE A 187 11.24 16.13 -5.86
C ILE A 187 12.73 15.85 -5.91
#